data_1d418a653ed5cd084461f5aa96189947
#
_entry.id   1d418a653ed5cd084461f5aa96189947
#
_cell.length_a   1.000
_cell.length_b   1.000
_cell.length_c   1.000
_cell.angle_alpha   90.00
_cell.angle_beta   90.00
_cell.angle_gamma   90.00
#
_symmetry.space_group_name_H-M   'P 1'
#
loop_
_entity.id
_entity.type
_entity.pdbx_description
1 polymer ?
#
loop_
_entity_poly.entity_id
_entity_poly.type
_entity_poly.pdbx_seq_one_letter_code
_entity_poly.pdbx_strand_id
1 'polypeptide(L)'
;MFERNCRRQVLQKTNEGEWENIMNEKLQIIFGLLGGLAVFIYGMNMMSECLQKAAGEKMKSILALLTKNPVLGVIAGALTTAVLQSSSATTVMAIGFVSAGLMSLPQAISIIFGANIGTTMTAQIIAFKISDYIYIIIFIGFIISFIAKSEKVKSIGQTIFAFGLLFLGIETMGDVMKPLASSPVFTNLIERVAHIPVLGVFVGTLMTLVVQSSSATIAVLQNFASQPGPDGVTSMLGLAGAIPILLGDNIGTTITALLASIGQTKDAKRTAVAHCIFNISGCLLFIWFVKPFAALIQHISPKGPEVEVISRQIANAHTLFNITMTLIWVCLIKFMVKIVMTLIPDGKAVDMDSAKPVFLDDKIINQPAAALQLVAKEILRVSEMVKVVVADTITIVKTEDMNELEPLQEKGLQ
;
A
#
# COMPACT_ATOMS: atom_id res chain seq x y z
N MET A 1 1.96 -39.39 55.00
CA MET A 1 1.51 -38.01 54.71
C MET A 1 2.62 -37.15 54.12
N PHE A 2 3.87 -37.29 54.54
CA PHE A 2 5.01 -36.53 54.05
C PHE A 2 5.37 -36.77 52.59
N GLU A 3 5.33 -38.00 52.13
CA GLU A 3 5.63 -38.37 50.73
C GLU A 3 4.61 -37.83 49.73
N ARG A 4 3.34 -37.73 50.08
CA ARG A 4 2.29 -37.15 49.20
C ARG A 4 2.46 -35.63 49.04
N ASN A 5 2.92 -34.93 50.11
CA ASN A 5 3.19 -33.48 50.03
C ASN A 5 4.46 -33.17 49.23
N CYS A 6 5.50 -33.99 49.35
CA CYS A 6 6.73 -33.81 48.61
C CYS A 6 6.49 -34.10 47.09
N ARG A 7 5.73 -35.10 46.75
CA ARG A 7 5.31 -35.37 45.38
C ARG A 7 4.45 -34.26 44.75
N ARG A 8 3.53 -33.66 45.54
CA ARG A 8 2.75 -32.50 45.09
C ARG A 8 3.61 -31.26 44.88
N GLN A 9 4.57 -30.98 45.73
CA GLN A 9 5.50 -29.84 45.59
C GLN A 9 6.45 -30.02 44.42
N VAL A 10 6.91 -31.23 44.11
CA VAL A 10 7.74 -31.51 42.94
C VAL A 10 6.93 -31.39 41.68
N LEU A 11 5.69 -31.90 41.63
CA LEU A 11 4.80 -31.75 40.48
C LEU A 11 4.34 -30.31 40.27
N GLN A 12 4.15 -29.50 41.31
CA GLN A 12 3.89 -28.08 41.16
C GLN A 12 5.08 -27.31 40.62
N LYS A 13 6.29 -27.55 41.13
CA LYS A 13 7.52 -26.90 40.63
C LYS A 13 7.85 -27.29 39.17
N THR A 14 7.65 -28.56 38.78
CA THR A 14 7.81 -28.96 37.39
C THR A 14 6.76 -28.30 36.49
N ASN A 15 5.49 -28.22 36.90
CA ASN A 15 4.46 -27.53 36.15
C ASN A 15 4.74 -26.01 36.06
N GLU A 16 5.15 -25.34 37.16
CA GLU A 16 5.49 -23.91 37.12
C GLU A 16 6.66 -23.64 36.19
N GLY A 17 7.72 -24.44 36.22
CA GLY A 17 8.87 -24.31 35.31
C GLY A 17 8.52 -24.59 33.85
N GLU A 18 7.63 -25.54 33.57
CA GLU A 18 7.12 -25.77 32.21
C GLU A 18 6.24 -24.61 31.70
N TRP A 19 5.40 -24.04 32.56
CA TRP A 19 4.61 -22.86 32.21
C TRP A 19 5.45 -21.60 31.97
N GLU A 20 6.49 -21.39 32.77
CA GLU A 20 7.45 -20.27 32.55
C GLU A 20 8.21 -20.45 31.24
N ASN A 21 8.65 -21.64 30.90
CA ASN A 21 9.33 -21.94 29.63
C ASN A 21 8.40 -21.74 28.42
N ILE A 22 7.16 -22.22 28.48
CA ILE A 22 6.16 -22.05 27.43
C ILE A 22 5.78 -20.55 27.27
N MET A 23 5.66 -19.83 28.37
CA MET A 23 5.38 -18.39 28.35
C MET A 23 6.54 -17.62 27.71
N ASN A 24 7.78 -17.91 28.08
CA ASN A 24 8.98 -17.30 27.52
C ASN A 24 9.14 -17.57 26.04
N GLU A 25 8.85 -18.80 25.59
CA GLU A 25 8.90 -19.17 24.18
C GLU A 25 7.84 -18.41 23.36
N LYS A 26 6.60 -18.29 23.84
CA LYS A 26 5.54 -17.51 23.20
C LYS A 26 5.89 -16.03 23.13
N LEU A 27 6.46 -15.46 24.18
CA LEU A 27 6.92 -14.07 24.20
C LEU A 27 8.07 -13.84 23.21
N GLN A 28 9.02 -14.76 23.13
CA GLN A 28 10.12 -14.69 22.16
C GLN A 28 9.61 -14.72 20.71
N ILE A 29 8.61 -15.56 20.42
CA ILE A 29 7.97 -15.59 19.09
C ILE A 29 7.32 -14.25 18.78
N ILE A 30 6.53 -13.70 19.71
CA ILE A 30 5.85 -12.41 19.51
C ILE A 30 6.88 -11.28 19.30
N PHE A 31 7.89 -11.19 20.17
CA PHE A 31 8.91 -10.14 20.06
C PHE A 31 9.77 -10.31 18.81
N GLY A 32 10.08 -11.54 18.42
CA GLY A 32 10.81 -11.80 17.19
C GLY A 32 10.01 -11.47 15.93
N LEU A 33 8.70 -11.78 15.90
CA LEU A 33 7.82 -11.37 14.80
C LEU A 33 7.70 -9.84 14.73
N LEU A 34 7.44 -9.17 15.85
CA LEU A 34 7.33 -7.70 15.88
C LEU A 34 8.66 -7.03 15.53
N GLY A 35 9.79 -7.55 16.06
CA GLY A 35 11.13 -7.06 15.76
C GLY A 35 11.51 -7.26 14.29
N GLY A 36 11.28 -8.45 13.75
CA GLY A 36 11.52 -8.78 12.34
C GLY A 36 10.66 -7.91 11.42
N LEU A 37 9.37 -7.73 11.75
CA LEU A 37 8.47 -6.86 11.01
C LEU A 37 8.91 -5.38 11.07
N ALA A 38 9.38 -4.91 12.22
CA ALA A 38 9.89 -3.55 12.36
C ALA A 38 11.13 -3.32 11.49
N VAL A 39 12.08 -4.25 11.47
CA VAL A 39 13.29 -4.19 10.62
C VAL A 39 12.90 -4.24 9.14
N PHE A 40 11.95 -5.10 8.76
CA PHE A 40 11.43 -5.19 7.40
C PHE A 40 10.82 -3.85 6.95
N ILE A 41 9.88 -3.29 7.74
CA ILE A 41 9.20 -2.01 7.43
C ILE A 41 10.21 -0.86 7.38
N TYR A 42 11.16 -0.81 8.29
CA TYR A 42 12.21 0.20 8.29
C TYR A 42 13.09 0.11 7.04
N GLY A 43 13.55 -1.11 6.69
CA GLY A 43 14.32 -1.36 5.47
C GLY A 43 13.54 -0.96 4.22
N MET A 44 12.25 -1.31 4.15
CA MET A 44 11.38 -0.95 3.02
C MET A 44 11.22 0.57 2.89
N ASN A 45 10.94 1.28 3.98
CA ASN A 45 10.78 2.73 3.96
C ASN A 45 12.08 3.44 3.59
N MET A 46 13.21 3.03 4.16
CA MET A 46 14.52 3.56 3.83
C MET A 46 14.87 3.32 2.36
N MET A 47 14.59 2.13 1.82
CA MET A 47 14.78 1.81 0.40
C MET A 47 13.93 2.73 -0.48
N SER A 48 12.65 2.93 -0.13
CA SER A 48 11.72 3.83 -0.83
C SER A 48 12.25 5.27 -0.87
N GLU A 49 12.64 5.83 0.28
CA GLU A 49 13.18 7.19 0.37
C GLU A 49 14.46 7.37 -0.47
N CYS A 50 15.35 6.39 -0.42
CA CYS A 50 16.60 6.44 -1.18
C CYS A 50 16.38 6.30 -2.69
N LEU A 51 15.44 5.45 -3.12
CA LEU A 51 15.03 5.33 -4.51
C LEU A 51 14.38 6.63 -5.01
N GLN A 52 13.54 7.27 -4.20
CA GLN A 52 12.94 8.57 -4.53
C GLN A 52 14.01 9.66 -4.71
N LYS A 53 14.99 9.74 -3.80
CA LYS A 53 16.12 10.68 -3.90
C LYS A 53 16.96 10.40 -5.15
N ALA A 54 17.22 9.12 -5.46
CA ALA A 54 17.99 8.73 -6.65
C ALA A 54 17.22 8.98 -7.95
N ALA A 55 15.88 8.81 -7.95
CA ALA A 55 15.03 9.04 -9.11
C ALA A 55 14.87 10.52 -9.47
N GLY A 56 14.94 11.42 -8.47
CA GLY A 56 14.98 12.87 -8.64
C GLY A 56 14.00 13.42 -9.70
N GLU A 57 14.55 14.11 -10.72
CA GLU A 57 13.76 14.74 -11.79
C GLU A 57 13.03 13.75 -12.72
N LYS A 58 13.43 12.48 -12.77
CA LYS A 58 12.74 11.47 -13.58
C LYS A 58 11.32 11.24 -13.10
N MET A 59 11.03 11.46 -11.82
CA MET A 59 9.68 11.39 -11.29
C MET A 59 8.77 12.44 -11.94
N LYS A 60 9.26 13.67 -12.17
CA LYS A 60 8.51 14.71 -12.90
C LYS A 60 8.17 14.27 -14.33
N SER A 61 9.10 13.59 -15.00
CA SER A 61 8.89 13.08 -16.36
C SER A 61 7.87 11.94 -16.40
N ILE A 62 7.85 11.05 -15.40
CA ILE A 62 6.84 9.98 -15.27
C ILE A 62 5.46 10.61 -15.05
N LEU A 63 5.36 11.62 -14.21
CA LEU A 63 4.11 12.34 -13.98
C LEU A 63 3.66 13.13 -15.23
N ALA A 64 4.57 13.61 -16.06
CA ALA A 64 4.24 14.27 -17.33
C ALA A 64 3.61 13.33 -18.37
N LEU A 65 3.79 12.02 -18.27
CA LEU A 65 3.10 11.01 -19.09
C LEU A 65 1.58 10.94 -18.81
N LEU A 66 1.10 11.62 -17.79
CA LEU A 66 -0.27 11.53 -17.26
C LEU A 66 -1.37 12.14 -18.17
N THR A 67 -1.04 12.71 -19.31
CA THR A 67 -1.88 13.78 -19.84
C THR A 67 -3.03 13.38 -20.78
N LYS A 68 -3.10 12.18 -21.38
CA LYS A 68 -4.17 12.00 -22.42
C LYS A 68 -4.76 10.58 -22.58
N ASN A 69 -4.10 9.52 -22.10
CA ASN A 69 -4.52 8.16 -22.39
C ASN A 69 -4.55 7.33 -21.08
N PRO A 70 -5.67 6.61 -20.79
CA PRO A 70 -5.75 5.73 -19.62
C PRO A 70 -4.63 4.68 -19.54
N VAL A 71 -4.17 4.15 -20.68
CA VAL A 71 -3.06 3.20 -20.72
C VAL A 71 -1.76 3.84 -20.23
N LEU A 72 -1.46 5.08 -20.64
CA LEU A 72 -0.31 5.82 -20.15
C LEU A 72 -0.44 6.14 -18.66
N GLY A 73 -1.66 6.41 -18.18
CA GLY A 73 -1.94 6.56 -16.75
C GLY A 73 -1.62 5.30 -15.95
N VAL A 74 -1.98 4.12 -16.46
CA VAL A 74 -1.62 2.83 -15.83
C VAL A 74 -0.09 2.65 -15.79
N ILE A 75 0.61 2.89 -16.90
CA ILE A 75 2.07 2.77 -16.96
C ILE A 75 2.72 3.74 -15.96
N ALA A 76 2.28 5.00 -15.95
CA ALA A 76 2.77 6.00 -15.01
C ALA A 76 2.51 5.60 -13.54
N GLY A 77 1.32 5.13 -13.21
CA GLY A 77 0.99 4.64 -11.88
C GLY A 77 1.83 3.44 -11.46
N ALA A 78 2.04 2.47 -12.37
CA ALA A 78 2.89 1.31 -12.11
C ALA A 78 4.35 1.70 -11.88
N LEU A 79 4.93 2.55 -12.74
CA LEU A 79 6.31 3.02 -12.60
C LEU A 79 6.48 3.87 -11.34
N THR A 80 5.55 4.79 -11.09
CA THR A 80 5.58 5.63 -9.87
C THR A 80 5.58 4.75 -8.64
N THR A 81 4.67 3.79 -8.54
CA THR A 81 4.59 2.89 -7.39
C THR A 81 5.81 1.98 -7.28
N ALA A 82 6.33 1.46 -8.40
CA ALA A 82 7.56 0.66 -8.38
C ALA A 82 8.77 1.45 -7.85
N VAL A 83 8.86 2.75 -8.15
CA VAL A 83 9.92 3.63 -7.65
C VAL A 83 9.66 4.06 -6.20
N LEU A 84 8.42 4.48 -5.89
CA LEU A 84 8.03 4.91 -4.54
C LEU A 84 7.95 3.72 -3.57
N GLN A 85 7.83 2.48 -4.07
CA GLN A 85 7.57 1.27 -3.28
C GLN A 85 6.35 1.41 -2.35
N SER A 86 5.40 2.29 -2.72
CA SER A 86 4.22 2.61 -1.94
C SER A 86 3.04 2.98 -2.85
N SER A 87 2.08 2.06 -2.98
CA SER A 87 0.83 2.35 -3.69
C SER A 87 -0.04 3.36 -2.93
N SER A 88 0.03 3.36 -1.60
CA SER A 88 -0.68 4.35 -0.78
C SER A 88 -0.20 5.77 -1.10
N ALA A 89 1.13 5.99 -1.18
CA ALA A 89 1.68 7.29 -1.55
C ALA A 89 1.25 7.71 -2.97
N THR A 90 1.31 6.79 -3.95
CA THR A 90 0.86 7.05 -5.33
C THR A 90 -0.63 7.38 -5.38
N THR A 91 -1.46 6.66 -4.62
CA THR A 91 -2.91 6.87 -4.57
C THR A 91 -3.27 8.20 -3.91
N VAL A 92 -2.64 8.53 -2.76
CA VAL A 92 -2.83 9.82 -2.08
C VAL A 92 -2.44 10.98 -2.99
N MET A 93 -1.32 10.83 -3.72
CA MET A 93 -0.88 11.83 -4.70
C MET A 93 -1.90 12.00 -5.83
N ALA A 94 -2.45 10.90 -6.39
CA ALA A 94 -3.48 10.96 -7.43
C ALA A 94 -4.76 11.64 -6.91
N ILE A 95 -5.20 11.31 -5.69
CA ILE A 95 -6.34 11.93 -4.99
C ILE A 95 -6.09 13.45 -4.83
N GLY A 96 -4.89 13.86 -4.39
CA GLY A 96 -4.53 15.25 -4.24
C GLY A 96 -4.53 16.01 -5.58
N PHE A 97 -3.98 15.42 -6.64
CA PHE A 97 -4.00 16.03 -7.97
C PHE A 97 -5.41 16.21 -8.55
N VAL A 98 -6.28 15.24 -8.33
CA VAL A 98 -7.70 15.36 -8.72
C VAL A 98 -8.39 16.45 -7.89
N SER A 99 -8.16 16.47 -6.59
CA SER A 99 -8.72 17.48 -5.70
C SER A 99 -8.29 18.90 -6.11
N ALA A 100 -7.04 19.04 -6.53
CA ALA A 100 -6.49 20.28 -7.07
C ALA A 100 -6.96 20.58 -8.52
N GLY A 101 -7.72 19.68 -9.16
CA GLY A 101 -8.11 19.78 -10.58
C GLY A 101 -6.90 19.82 -11.55
N LEU A 102 -5.77 19.27 -11.12
CA LEU A 102 -4.58 19.07 -11.95
C LEU A 102 -4.70 17.81 -12.81
N MET A 103 -5.65 16.95 -12.45
CA MET A 103 -5.90 15.66 -13.08
C MET A 103 -7.41 15.40 -13.15
N SER A 104 -7.87 14.84 -14.26
CA SER A 104 -9.26 14.39 -14.39
C SER A 104 -9.50 13.08 -13.65
N LEU A 105 -10.76 12.83 -13.26
CA LEU A 105 -11.16 11.59 -12.61
C LEU A 105 -10.74 10.31 -13.37
N PRO A 106 -10.93 10.18 -14.72
CA PRO A 106 -10.45 9.01 -15.45
C PRO A 106 -8.93 8.82 -15.40
N GLN A 107 -8.16 9.90 -15.40
CA GLN A 107 -6.69 9.84 -15.29
C GLN A 107 -6.27 9.31 -13.92
N ALA A 108 -6.85 9.82 -12.84
CA ALA A 108 -6.54 9.34 -11.50
C ALA A 108 -6.91 7.87 -11.31
N ILE A 109 -8.08 7.46 -11.79
CA ILE A 109 -8.51 6.06 -11.76
C ILE A 109 -7.49 5.16 -12.49
N SER A 110 -7.01 5.58 -13.66
CA SER A 110 -6.00 4.80 -14.40
C SER A 110 -4.66 4.70 -13.67
N ILE A 111 -4.23 5.75 -12.98
CA ILE A 111 -3.03 5.73 -12.13
C ILE A 111 -3.19 4.73 -10.99
N ILE A 112 -4.36 4.69 -10.34
CA ILE A 112 -4.63 3.73 -9.25
C ILE A 112 -4.56 2.30 -9.77
N PHE A 113 -5.10 2.02 -10.95
CA PHE A 113 -4.97 0.70 -11.57
C PHE A 113 -3.50 0.33 -11.76
N GLY A 114 -2.70 1.27 -12.26
CA GLY A 114 -1.25 1.09 -12.39
C GLY A 114 -0.56 0.91 -11.03
N ALA A 115 -0.96 1.67 -10.03
CA ALA A 115 -0.38 1.57 -8.68
C ALA A 115 -0.56 0.17 -8.09
N ASN A 116 -1.72 -0.48 -8.30
CA ASN A 116 -1.93 -1.86 -7.88
C ASN A 116 -0.95 -2.84 -8.57
N ILE A 117 -0.66 -2.65 -9.87
CA ILE A 117 0.38 -3.44 -10.55
C ILE A 117 1.76 -3.14 -9.94
N GLY A 118 2.09 -1.85 -9.74
CA GLY A 118 3.39 -1.44 -9.19
C GLY A 118 3.69 -2.03 -7.81
N THR A 119 2.67 -2.20 -6.95
CA THR A 119 2.81 -2.84 -5.64
C THR A 119 3.30 -4.28 -5.74
N THR A 120 2.96 -4.99 -6.82
CA THR A 120 3.37 -6.39 -6.98
C THR A 120 4.88 -6.55 -7.13
N MET A 121 5.61 -5.48 -7.50
CA MET A 121 7.07 -5.50 -7.58
C MET A 121 7.72 -5.82 -6.22
N THR A 122 7.15 -5.31 -5.13
CA THR A 122 7.62 -5.63 -3.77
C THR A 122 7.50 -7.13 -3.49
N ALA A 123 6.34 -7.73 -3.80
CA ALA A 123 6.13 -9.17 -3.66
C ALA A 123 7.13 -10.00 -4.50
N GLN A 124 7.44 -9.53 -5.72
CA GLN A 124 8.44 -10.17 -6.60
C GLN A 124 9.85 -10.06 -6.03
N ILE A 125 10.19 -8.91 -5.43
CA ILE A 125 11.49 -8.72 -4.76
C ILE A 125 11.61 -9.66 -3.56
N ILE A 126 10.61 -9.72 -2.68
CA ILE A 126 10.60 -10.58 -1.49
C ILE A 126 10.75 -12.06 -1.86
N ALA A 127 10.22 -12.47 -3.01
CA ALA A 127 10.29 -13.84 -3.48
C ALA A 127 11.69 -14.29 -3.97
N PHE A 128 12.71 -13.41 -3.93
CA PHE A 128 14.09 -13.83 -4.17
C PHE A 128 14.67 -14.54 -2.95
N LYS A 129 15.34 -15.67 -3.17
CA LYS A 129 16.08 -16.38 -2.13
C LYS A 129 17.49 -15.85 -2.07
N ILE A 130 17.75 -14.93 -1.16
CA ILE A 130 19.08 -14.30 -0.97
C ILE A 130 19.60 -14.43 0.46
N SER A 131 19.02 -15.33 1.26
CA SER A 131 19.35 -15.51 2.69
C SER A 131 20.86 -15.61 2.93
N ASP A 132 21.58 -16.39 2.11
CA ASP A 132 23.02 -16.59 2.25
C ASP A 132 23.86 -15.32 2.01
N TYR A 133 23.29 -14.31 1.37
CA TYR A 133 23.99 -13.08 0.98
C TYR A 133 23.56 -11.84 1.76
N ILE A 134 22.62 -11.94 2.68
CA ILE A 134 22.02 -10.80 3.41
C ILE A 134 23.09 -9.94 4.08
N TYR A 135 23.97 -10.57 4.86
CA TYR A 135 25.02 -9.85 5.60
C TYR A 135 26.05 -9.19 4.68
N ILE A 136 26.36 -9.81 3.56
CA ILE A 136 27.28 -9.25 2.53
C ILE A 136 26.61 -8.02 1.89
N ILE A 137 25.32 -8.10 1.55
CA ILE A 137 24.56 -6.98 0.96
C ILE A 137 24.50 -5.81 1.95
N ILE A 138 24.21 -6.06 3.22
CA ILE A 138 24.21 -5.05 4.28
C ILE A 138 25.58 -4.38 4.38
N PHE A 139 26.67 -5.17 4.42
CA PHE A 139 28.01 -4.65 4.54
C PHE A 139 28.42 -3.80 3.34
N ILE A 140 28.18 -4.28 2.11
CA ILE A 140 28.48 -3.53 0.89
C ILE A 140 27.70 -2.22 0.85
N GLY A 141 26.40 -2.26 1.14
CA GLY A 141 25.56 -1.06 1.18
C GLY A 141 26.03 -0.05 2.22
N PHE A 142 26.41 -0.53 3.41
CA PHE A 142 26.99 0.30 4.47
C PHE A 142 28.28 0.98 4.00
N ILE A 143 29.26 0.22 3.48
CA ILE A 143 30.54 0.76 3.01
C ILE A 143 30.35 1.81 1.94
N ILE A 144 29.50 1.52 0.92
CA ILE A 144 29.22 2.48 -0.15
C ILE A 144 28.62 3.76 0.42
N SER A 145 27.60 3.64 1.31
CA SER A 145 26.95 4.81 1.88
C SER A 145 27.85 5.62 2.81
N PHE A 146 28.80 4.96 3.50
CA PHE A 146 29.72 5.58 4.44
C PHE A 146 30.87 6.34 3.75
N ILE A 147 31.41 5.76 2.68
CA ILE A 147 32.57 6.34 1.96
C ILE A 147 32.13 7.35 0.89
N ALA A 148 30.89 7.28 0.42
CA ALA A 148 30.42 8.10 -0.69
C ALA A 148 30.43 9.60 -0.37
N LYS A 149 31.05 10.38 -1.26
CA LYS A 149 31.07 11.86 -1.21
C LYS A 149 29.88 12.48 -1.94
N SER A 150 29.30 11.78 -2.88
CA SER A 150 28.15 12.22 -3.68
C SER A 150 26.84 11.71 -3.05
N GLU A 151 25.86 12.59 -2.87
CA GLU A 151 24.54 12.23 -2.36
C GLU A 151 23.84 11.13 -3.18
N LYS A 152 24.05 11.14 -4.50
CA LYS A 152 23.50 10.09 -5.37
C LYS A 152 24.11 8.72 -5.08
N VAL A 153 25.44 8.63 -4.93
CA VAL A 153 26.14 7.37 -4.63
C VAL A 153 25.79 6.92 -3.21
N LYS A 154 25.70 7.86 -2.27
CA LYS A 154 25.26 7.60 -0.89
C LYS A 154 23.86 7.00 -0.86
N SER A 155 22.91 7.59 -1.62
CA SER A 155 21.53 7.06 -1.73
C SER A 155 21.51 5.65 -2.35
N ILE A 156 22.37 5.36 -3.32
CA ILE A 156 22.49 4.00 -3.89
C ILE A 156 23.01 3.03 -2.82
N GLY A 157 24.06 3.40 -2.08
CA GLY A 157 24.58 2.59 -0.98
C GLY A 157 23.52 2.33 0.09
N GLN A 158 22.77 3.35 0.47
CA GLN A 158 21.65 3.24 1.41
C GLN A 158 20.51 2.35 0.88
N THR A 159 20.24 2.38 -0.43
CA THR A 159 19.25 1.48 -1.06
C THR A 159 19.69 0.02 -0.94
N ILE A 160 20.98 -0.27 -1.19
CA ILE A 160 21.55 -1.62 -1.07
C ILE A 160 21.51 -2.07 0.40
N PHE A 161 21.88 -1.20 1.33
CA PHE A 161 21.83 -1.47 2.77
C PHE A 161 20.40 -1.77 3.23
N ALA A 162 19.44 -0.93 2.83
CA ALA A 162 18.02 -1.07 3.15
C ALA A 162 17.42 -2.36 2.58
N PHE A 163 17.84 -2.73 1.36
CA PHE A 163 17.48 -4.01 0.74
C PHE A 163 17.95 -5.20 1.59
N GLY A 164 19.17 -5.15 2.10
CA GLY A 164 19.67 -6.18 3.04
C GLY A 164 18.88 -6.22 4.35
N LEU A 165 18.52 -5.06 4.93
CA LEU A 165 17.68 -4.99 6.14
C LEU A 165 16.29 -5.58 5.91
N LEU A 166 15.70 -5.33 4.75
CA LEU A 166 14.39 -5.90 4.37
C LEU A 166 14.43 -7.44 4.48
N PHE A 167 15.45 -8.08 3.88
CA PHE A 167 15.58 -9.53 3.94
C PHE A 167 15.97 -10.04 5.32
N LEU A 168 16.77 -9.30 6.09
CA LEU A 168 17.06 -9.64 7.48
C LEU A 168 15.79 -9.67 8.33
N GLY A 169 14.89 -8.72 8.13
CA GLY A 169 13.57 -8.72 8.79
C GLY A 169 12.73 -9.95 8.43
N ILE A 170 12.72 -10.34 7.14
CA ILE A 170 12.01 -11.54 6.66
C ILE A 170 12.62 -12.81 7.29
N GLU A 171 13.94 -12.94 7.30
CA GLU A 171 14.64 -14.09 7.88
C GLU A 171 14.35 -14.20 9.39
N THR A 172 14.45 -13.08 10.12
CA THR A 172 14.12 -13.02 11.55
C THR A 172 12.68 -13.48 11.82
N MET A 173 11.70 -13.03 11.02
CA MET A 173 10.32 -13.50 11.15
C MET A 173 10.20 -15.00 10.88
N GLY A 174 10.89 -15.50 9.85
CA GLY A 174 10.86 -16.93 9.49
C GLY A 174 11.39 -17.82 10.59
N ASP A 175 12.51 -17.46 11.18
CA ASP A 175 13.16 -18.25 12.23
C ASP A 175 12.28 -18.40 13.47
N VAL A 176 11.63 -17.32 13.91
CA VAL A 176 10.75 -17.36 15.09
C VAL A 176 9.40 -18.02 14.81
N MET A 177 9.02 -18.20 13.55
CA MET A 177 7.79 -18.89 13.17
C MET A 177 7.94 -20.41 13.10
N LYS A 178 9.15 -20.95 12.97
CA LYS A 178 9.41 -22.41 12.90
C LYS A 178 8.75 -23.20 14.03
N PRO A 179 8.81 -22.77 15.32
CA PRO A 179 8.15 -23.49 16.41
C PRO A 179 6.61 -23.49 16.30
N LEU A 180 6.01 -22.43 15.74
CA LEU A 180 4.57 -22.34 15.54
C LEU A 180 4.06 -23.39 14.52
N ALA A 181 4.88 -23.71 13.52
CA ALA A 181 4.55 -24.71 12.51
C ALA A 181 4.26 -26.09 13.09
N SER A 182 4.84 -26.41 14.24
CA SER A 182 4.60 -27.68 14.97
C SER A 182 3.45 -27.61 15.99
N SER A 183 2.84 -26.44 16.20
CA SER A 183 1.75 -26.26 17.16
C SER A 183 0.40 -26.75 16.60
N PRO A 184 -0.28 -27.74 17.24
CA PRO A 184 -1.56 -28.25 16.76
C PRO A 184 -2.67 -27.19 16.72
N VAL A 185 -2.64 -26.22 17.63
CA VAL A 185 -3.61 -25.13 17.65
C VAL A 185 -3.44 -24.23 16.41
N PHE A 186 -2.18 -23.98 16.06
CA PHE A 186 -1.83 -23.14 14.94
C PHE A 186 -2.12 -23.84 13.60
N THR A 187 -1.73 -25.10 13.44
CA THR A 187 -2.02 -25.88 12.23
C THR A 187 -3.51 -26.01 11.97
N ASN A 188 -4.33 -26.27 13.01
CA ASN A 188 -5.79 -26.31 12.88
C ASN A 188 -6.39 -24.97 12.46
N LEU A 189 -5.86 -23.82 12.97
CA LEU A 189 -6.32 -22.50 12.55
C LEU A 189 -6.01 -22.27 11.07
N ILE A 190 -4.80 -22.60 10.64
CA ILE A 190 -4.36 -22.46 9.26
C ILE A 190 -5.18 -23.33 8.32
N GLU A 191 -5.42 -24.58 8.68
CA GLU A 191 -6.26 -25.49 7.90
C GLU A 191 -7.67 -24.92 7.69
N ARG A 192 -8.26 -24.29 8.72
CA ARG A 192 -9.55 -23.61 8.59
C ARG A 192 -9.48 -22.44 7.62
N VAL A 193 -8.45 -21.60 7.72
CA VAL A 193 -8.25 -20.45 6.82
C VAL A 193 -8.03 -20.93 5.37
N ALA A 194 -7.26 -22.01 5.18
CA ALA A 194 -6.99 -22.57 3.86
C ALA A 194 -8.26 -23.18 3.19
N HIS A 195 -9.16 -23.74 4.00
CA HIS A 195 -10.37 -24.38 3.48
C HIS A 195 -11.58 -23.41 3.32
N ILE A 196 -11.56 -22.26 3.96
CA ILE A 196 -12.66 -21.28 3.92
C ILE A 196 -12.15 -19.99 3.26
N PRO A 197 -12.29 -19.82 1.93
CA PRO A 197 -11.74 -18.66 1.21
C PRO A 197 -12.21 -17.30 1.78
N VAL A 198 -13.46 -17.20 2.19
CA VAL A 198 -14.01 -15.96 2.79
C VAL A 198 -13.27 -15.59 4.08
N LEU A 199 -12.90 -16.58 4.90
CA LEU A 199 -12.10 -16.34 6.10
C LEU A 199 -10.69 -15.86 5.76
N GLY A 200 -10.07 -16.41 4.71
CA GLY A 200 -8.78 -15.93 4.19
C GLY A 200 -8.85 -14.48 3.75
N VAL A 201 -9.88 -14.09 3.00
CA VAL A 201 -10.12 -12.69 2.60
C VAL A 201 -10.27 -11.79 3.82
N PHE A 202 -11.06 -12.20 4.80
CA PHE A 202 -11.25 -11.44 6.03
C PHE A 202 -9.93 -11.22 6.79
N VAL A 203 -9.14 -12.29 6.95
CA VAL A 203 -7.83 -12.23 7.63
C VAL A 203 -6.88 -11.29 6.88
N GLY A 204 -6.74 -11.41 5.56
CA GLY A 204 -5.89 -10.53 4.76
C GLY A 204 -6.34 -9.08 4.83
N THR A 205 -7.65 -8.81 4.73
CA THR A 205 -8.21 -7.46 4.86
C THR A 205 -7.90 -6.86 6.23
N LEU A 206 -8.13 -7.62 7.30
CA LEU A 206 -7.89 -7.14 8.68
C LEU A 206 -6.40 -6.87 8.93
N MET A 207 -5.52 -7.77 8.48
CA MET A 207 -4.06 -7.57 8.60
C MET A 207 -3.64 -6.26 7.95
N THR A 208 -4.07 -6.01 6.73
CA THR A 208 -3.67 -4.79 5.99
C THR A 208 -4.32 -3.54 6.56
N LEU A 209 -5.55 -3.60 7.05
CA LEU A 209 -6.19 -2.50 7.78
C LEU A 209 -5.39 -2.08 9.01
N VAL A 210 -4.88 -3.05 9.78
CA VAL A 210 -4.13 -2.80 11.02
C VAL A 210 -2.72 -2.31 10.69
N VAL A 211 -2.00 -3.00 9.81
CA VAL A 211 -0.60 -2.70 9.45
C VAL A 211 -0.51 -1.48 8.52
N GLN A 212 -1.57 -1.18 7.76
CA GLN A 212 -1.64 -0.11 6.74
C GLN A 212 -0.53 -0.21 5.68
N SER A 213 -0.01 -1.41 5.47
CA SER A 213 1.05 -1.70 4.50
C SER A 213 0.79 -3.06 3.85
N SER A 214 0.33 -3.04 2.60
CA SER A 214 0.15 -4.26 1.80
C SER A 214 1.47 -5.00 1.58
N SER A 215 2.57 -4.27 1.39
CA SER A 215 3.89 -4.88 1.24
C SER A 215 4.31 -5.67 2.49
N ALA A 216 4.02 -5.15 3.69
CA ALA A 216 4.28 -5.85 4.94
C ALA A 216 3.36 -7.08 5.10
N THR A 217 2.07 -6.96 4.78
CA THR A 217 1.13 -8.09 4.82
C THR A 217 1.55 -9.20 3.86
N ILE A 218 1.94 -8.85 2.63
CA ILE A 218 2.44 -9.82 1.64
C ILE A 218 3.74 -10.48 2.11
N ALA A 219 4.67 -9.73 2.71
CA ALA A 219 5.91 -10.30 3.26
C ALA A 219 5.63 -11.33 4.35
N VAL A 220 4.73 -11.01 5.27
CA VAL A 220 4.27 -11.94 6.31
C VAL A 220 3.60 -13.17 5.69
N LEU A 221 2.72 -12.98 4.70
CA LEU A 221 2.04 -14.06 3.99
C LEU A 221 3.04 -14.99 3.28
N GLN A 222 4.00 -14.42 2.53
CA GLN A 222 5.01 -15.18 1.81
C GLN A 222 5.93 -15.95 2.77
N ASN A 223 6.36 -15.31 3.84
CA ASN A 223 7.18 -15.94 4.88
C ASN A 223 6.41 -17.09 5.54
N PHE A 224 5.15 -16.84 5.91
CA PHE A 224 4.30 -17.82 6.53
C PHE A 224 4.01 -19.01 5.62
N ALA A 225 3.67 -18.78 4.37
CA ALA A 225 3.43 -19.84 3.38
C ALA A 225 4.70 -20.66 3.08
N SER A 226 5.89 -20.08 3.26
CA SER A 226 7.17 -20.78 3.10
C SER A 226 7.55 -21.68 4.30
N GLN A 227 6.76 -21.68 5.39
CA GLN A 227 6.98 -22.62 6.49
C GLN A 227 6.59 -24.04 6.07
N PRO A 228 7.44 -25.04 6.38
CA PRO A 228 7.15 -26.42 6.04
C PRO A 228 5.99 -26.99 6.86
N GLY A 229 5.14 -27.74 6.20
CA GLY A 229 4.16 -28.61 6.85
C GLY A 229 4.83 -29.82 7.54
N PRO A 230 4.03 -30.74 8.09
CA PRO A 230 4.53 -31.89 8.83
C PRO A 230 5.45 -32.83 8.02
N ASP A 231 5.34 -32.82 6.69
CA ASP A 231 6.15 -33.58 5.75
C ASP A 231 7.49 -32.92 5.36
N GLY A 232 7.71 -31.66 5.79
CA GLY A 232 8.91 -30.88 5.48
C GLY A 232 9.02 -30.37 4.04
N VAL A 233 8.07 -30.71 3.16
CA VAL A 233 8.13 -30.44 1.70
C VAL A 233 6.96 -29.58 1.22
N THR A 234 5.77 -29.83 1.75
CA THR A 234 4.57 -29.03 1.43
C THR A 234 4.51 -27.79 2.29
N SER A 235 3.88 -26.75 1.76
CA SER A 235 3.57 -25.53 2.52
C SER A 235 2.46 -25.78 3.52
N MET A 236 2.57 -25.21 4.72
CA MET A 236 1.48 -25.26 5.71
C MET A 236 0.17 -24.67 5.21
N LEU A 237 0.23 -23.62 4.40
CA LEU A 237 -0.95 -22.89 3.91
C LEU A 237 -1.36 -23.35 2.51
N GLY A 238 -0.38 -23.73 1.70
CA GLY A 238 -0.57 -23.99 0.28
C GLY A 238 -0.95 -22.74 -0.52
N LEU A 239 -0.77 -22.79 -1.84
CA LEU A 239 -1.08 -21.65 -2.70
C LEU A 239 -2.59 -21.32 -2.70
N ALA A 240 -3.44 -22.34 -2.69
CA ALA A 240 -4.90 -22.14 -2.67
C ALA A 240 -5.39 -21.48 -1.36
N GLY A 241 -4.70 -21.67 -0.24
CA GLY A 241 -4.97 -20.98 1.02
C GLY A 241 -4.40 -19.56 1.05
N ALA A 242 -3.26 -19.33 0.39
CA ALA A 242 -2.62 -18.03 0.34
C ALA A 242 -3.37 -17.00 -0.54
N ILE A 243 -3.94 -17.46 -1.67
CA ILE A 243 -4.66 -16.58 -2.62
C ILE A 243 -5.80 -15.79 -1.95
N PRO A 244 -6.71 -16.38 -1.16
CA PRO A 244 -7.75 -15.59 -0.48
C PRO A 244 -7.22 -14.50 0.45
N ILE A 245 -6.14 -14.77 1.18
CA ILE A 245 -5.50 -13.77 2.06
C ILE A 245 -4.93 -12.62 1.23
N LEU A 246 -4.29 -12.92 0.11
CA LEU A 246 -3.79 -11.95 -0.86
C LEU A 246 -4.92 -11.10 -1.46
N LEU A 247 -6.08 -11.68 -1.78
CA LEU A 247 -7.25 -10.93 -2.24
C LEU A 247 -7.76 -9.97 -1.14
N GLY A 248 -7.75 -10.43 0.11
CA GLY A 248 -8.09 -9.61 1.26
C GLY A 248 -7.11 -8.47 1.50
N ASP A 249 -5.82 -8.70 1.36
CA ASP A 249 -4.78 -7.66 1.43
C ASP A 249 -5.05 -6.52 0.43
N ASN A 250 -5.39 -6.85 -0.81
CA ASN A 250 -5.75 -5.85 -1.82
C ASN A 250 -6.98 -5.01 -1.40
N ILE A 251 -8.00 -5.62 -0.79
CA ILE A 251 -9.16 -4.87 -0.24
C ILE A 251 -8.71 -3.97 0.91
N GLY A 252 -7.94 -4.49 1.85
CA GLY A 252 -7.45 -3.74 3.02
C GLY A 252 -6.65 -2.50 2.65
N THR A 253 -5.89 -2.55 1.56
CA THR A 253 -5.08 -1.43 1.05
C THR A 253 -5.94 -0.20 0.70
N THR A 254 -7.21 -0.38 0.38
CA THR A 254 -8.10 0.71 -0.04
C THR A 254 -8.44 1.70 1.08
N ILE A 255 -8.26 1.31 2.35
CA ILE A 255 -8.54 2.18 3.49
C ILE A 255 -7.71 3.47 3.46
N THR A 256 -6.46 3.42 3.01
CA THR A 256 -5.59 4.59 2.91
C THR A 256 -6.14 5.62 1.92
N ALA A 257 -6.70 5.14 0.80
CA ALA A 257 -7.37 5.99 -0.19
C ALA A 257 -8.63 6.64 0.38
N LEU A 258 -9.45 5.86 1.08
CA LEU A 258 -10.68 6.37 1.72
C LEU A 258 -10.35 7.43 2.76
N LEU A 259 -9.39 7.18 3.64
CA LEU A 259 -8.95 8.14 4.66
C LEU A 259 -8.38 9.42 4.02
N ALA A 260 -7.58 9.30 2.95
CA ALA A 260 -7.03 10.43 2.24
C ALA A 260 -8.09 11.28 1.53
N SER A 261 -9.24 10.70 1.18
CA SER A 261 -10.32 11.39 0.49
C SER A 261 -11.27 12.17 1.42
N ILE A 262 -11.13 11.98 2.76
CA ILE A 262 -11.96 12.69 3.75
C ILE A 262 -11.62 14.20 3.69
N GLY A 263 -12.66 15.01 3.57
CA GLY A 263 -12.51 16.47 3.44
C GLY A 263 -12.13 16.96 2.04
N GLN A 264 -11.89 16.06 1.08
CA GLN A 264 -11.50 16.38 -0.29
C GLN A 264 -12.70 16.58 -1.22
N THR A 265 -12.42 17.02 -2.45
CA THR A 265 -13.42 17.20 -3.51
C THR A 265 -14.16 15.91 -3.84
N LYS A 266 -15.30 16.01 -4.55
CA LYS A 266 -16.08 14.85 -4.96
C LYS A 266 -15.31 13.89 -5.86
N ASP A 267 -14.51 14.42 -6.79
CA ASP A 267 -13.71 13.60 -7.68
C ASP A 267 -12.58 12.88 -6.93
N ALA A 268 -12.03 13.48 -5.90
CA ALA A 268 -11.10 12.82 -4.99
C ALA A 268 -11.75 11.62 -4.25
N LYS A 269 -12.98 11.81 -3.73
CA LYS A 269 -13.77 10.73 -3.12
C LYS A 269 -14.14 9.64 -4.12
N ARG A 270 -14.55 10.03 -5.34
CA ARG A 270 -14.84 9.10 -6.45
C ARG A 270 -13.62 8.25 -6.80
N THR A 271 -12.44 8.88 -6.78
CA THR A 271 -11.16 8.20 -7.02
C THR A 271 -10.87 7.14 -5.96
N ALA A 272 -11.08 7.45 -4.68
CA ALA A 272 -10.93 6.49 -3.58
C ALA A 272 -11.95 5.33 -3.68
N VAL A 273 -13.21 5.63 -4.01
CA VAL A 273 -14.25 4.62 -4.20
C VAL A 273 -13.95 3.73 -5.42
N ALA A 274 -13.38 4.29 -6.51
CA ALA A 274 -12.94 3.49 -7.66
C ALA A 274 -11.86 2.47 -7.26
N HIS A 275 -10.93 2.83 -6.36
CA HIS A 275 -9.96 1.90 -5.80
C HIS A 275 -10.62 0.75 -5.03
N CYS A 276 -11.64 1.06 -4.21
CA CYS A 276 -12.42 0.03 -3.52
C CYS A 276 -13.14 -0.91 -4.51
N ILE A 277 -13.81 -0.34 -5.51
CA ILE A 277 -14.56 -1.13 -6.50
C ILE A 277 -13.60 -2.05 -7.28
N PHE A 278 -12.43 -1.57 -7.67
CA PHE A 278 -11.40 -2.36 -8.35
C PHE A 278 -11.04 -3.60 -7.54
N ASN A 279 -10.67 -3.43 -6.28
CA ASN A 279 -10.19 -4.53 -5.43
C ASN A 279 -11.34 -5.46 -4.99
N ILE A 280 -12.50 -4.92 -4.61
CA ILE A 280 -13.67 -5.70 -4.20
C ILE A 280 -14.21 -6.53 -5.38
N SER A 281 -14.36 -5.92 -6.56
CA SER A 281 -14.83 -6.64 -7.75
C SER A 281 -13.87 -7.74 -8.18
N GLY A 282 -12.55 -7.48 -8.06
CA GLY A 282 -11.53 -8.48 -8.30
C GLY A 282 -11.61 -9.65 -7.32
N CYS A 283 -11.75 -9.36 -6.04
CA CYS A 283 -11.94 -10.39 -5.02
C CYS A 283 -13.20 -11.22 -5.30
N LEU A 284 -14.33 -10.58 -5.57
CA LEU A 284 -15.60 -11.26 -5.90
C LEU A 284 -15.49 -12.13 -7.15
N LEU A 285 -14.72 -11.71 -8.14
CA LEU A 285 -14.48 -12.50 -9.36
C LEU A 285 -13.59 -13.71 -9.06
N PHE A 286 -12.46 -13.52 -8.39
CA PHE A 286 -11.44 -14.57 -8.23
C PHE A 286 -11.73 -15.56 -7.11
N ILE A 287 -12.53 -15.21 -6.09
CA ILE A 287 -12.82 -16.08 -4.95
C ILE A 287 -13.48 -17.41 -5.37
N TRP A 288 -14.25 -17.41 -6.46
CA TRP A 288 -14.90 -18.59 -7.01
C TRP A 288 -13.94 -19.47 -7.81
N PHE A 289 -12.81 -18.91 -8.24
CA PHE A 289 -11.84 -19.57 -9.11
C PHE A 289 -10.49 -19.78 -8.44
N VAL A 290 -10.42 -19.78 -7.09
CA VAL A 290 -9.17 -19.92 -6.33
C VAL A 290 -8.37 -21.16 -6.76
N LYS A 291 -9.00 -22.33 -6.84
CA LYS A 291 -8.32 -23.58 -7.22
C LYS A 291 -7.80 -23.55 -8.67
N PRO A 292 -8.60 -23.25 -9.71
CA PRO A 292 -8.11 -23.17 -11.08
C PRO A 292 -7.09 -22.04 -11.26
N PHE A 293 -7.21 -20.92 -10.54
CA PHE A 293 -6.22 -19.85 -10.55
C PHE A 293 -4.90 -20.30 -9.92
N ALA A 294 -4.94 -21.00 -8.78
CA ALA A 294 -3.75 -21.59 -8.16
C ALA A 294 -3.06 -22.58 -9.11
N ALA A 295 -3.81 -23.44 -9.79
CA ALA A 295 -3.26 -24.38 -10.77
C ALA A 295 -2.57 -23.67 -11.96
N LEU A 296 -3.18 -22.59 -12.46
CA LEU A 296 -2.59 -21.75 -13.50
C LEU A 296 -1.27 -21.13 -13.02
N ILE A 297 -1.26 -20.56 -11.82
CA ILE A 297 -0.06 -19.94 -11.22
C ILE A 297 1.04 -20.99 -11.03
N GLN A 298 0.70 -22.17 -10.52
CA GLN A 298 1.66 -23.28 -10.40
C GLN A 298 2.21 -23.72 -11.75
N HIS A 299 1.39 -23.67 -12.81
CA HIS A 299 1.83 -24.02 -14.16
C HIS A 299 2.87 -23.07 -14.72
N ILE A 300 2.67 -21.76 -14.54
CA ILE A 300 3.55 -20.71 -15.09
C ILE A 300 4.74 -20.35 -14.17
N SER A 301 4.77 -20.87 -12.94
CA SER A 301 5.80 -20.57 -11.95
C SER A 301 6.91 -21.63 -11.97
N PRO A 302 8.09 -21.32 -11.36
CA PRO A 302 9.14 -22.31 -11.17
C PRO A 302 8.64 -23.58 -10.49
N LYS A 303 9.21 -24.72 -10.86
CA LYS A 303 8.91 -26.02 -10.29
C LYS A 303 9.91 -26.36 -9.18
N GLY A 304 9.48 -27.10 -8.17
CA GLY A 304 10.31 -27.52 -7.04
C GLY A 304 9.46 -27.89 -5.84
N PRO A 305 10.08 -28.21 -4.69
CA PRO A 305 9.37 -28.39 -3.43
C PRO A 305 8.50 -27.15 -3.13
N GLU A 306 7.26 -27.37 -2.66
CA GLU A 306 6.29 -26.29 -2.50
C GLU A 306 6.81 -25.18 -1.59
N VAL A 307 7.40 -25.50 -0.45
CA VAL A 307 8.02 -24.56 0.49
C VAL A 307 9.09 -23.68 -0.14
N GLU A 308 9.70 -24.17 -1.23
CA GLU A 308 10.75 -23.41 -1.91
C GLU A 308 10.22 -22.44 -2.95
N VAL A 309 9.12 -22.76 -3.60
CA VAL A 309 8.60 -22.01 -4.75
C VAL A 309 7.37 -21.19 -4.41
N ILE A 310 6.70 -21.45 -3.29
CA ILE A 310 5.42 -20.84 -2.95
C ILE A 310 5.48 -19.31 -2.82
N SER A 311 6.57 -18.76 -2.27
CA SER A 311 6.75 -17.30 -2.20
C SER A 311 6.71 -16.67 -3.60
N ARG A 312 7.39 -17.28 -4.58
CA ARG A 312 7.34 -16.85 -5.99
C ARG A 312 5.96 -17.05 -6.60
N GLN A 313 5.28 -18.14 -6.27
CA GLN A 313 3.92 -18.41 -6.74
C GLN A 313 2.93 -17.35 -6.20
N ILE A 314 3.03 -16.96 -4.92
CA ILE A 314 2.22 -15.88 -4.33
C ILE A 314 2.49 -14.57 -5.05
N ALA A 315 3.75 -14.23 -5.31
CA ALA A 315 4.12 -13.03 -6.05
C ALA A 315 3.54 -13.03 -7.49
N ASN A 316 3.61 -14.17 -8.17
CA ASN A 316 3.03 -14.33 -9.52
C ASN A 316 1.50 -14.24 -9.49
N ALA A 317 0.84 -14.82 -8.47
CA ALA A 317 -0.60 -14.69 -8.27
C ALA A 317 -1.00 -13.23 -8.07
N HIS A 318 -0.26 -12.50 -7.24
CA HIS A 318 -0.47 -11.08 -7.01
C HIS A 318 -0.33 -10.25 -8.30
N THR A 319 0.74 -10.51 -9.06
CA THR A 319 0.99 -9.81 -10.33
C THR A 319 -0.08 -10.12 -11.36
N LEU A 320 -0.41 -11.40 -11.57
CA LEU A 320 -1.39 -11.81 -12.58
C LEU A 320 -2.80 -11.31 -12.24
N PHE A 321 -3.19 -11.36 -10.96
CA PHE A 321 -4.45 -10.79 -10.50
C PHE A 321 -4.56 -9.30 -10.83
N ASN A 322 -3.56 -8.48 -10.44
CA ASN A 322 -3.60 -7.05 -10.66
C ASN A 322 -3.53 -6.67 -12.15
N ILE A 323 -2.73 -7.38 -12.94
CA ILE A 323 -2.70 -7.19 -14.41
C ILE A 323 -4.07 -7.52 -15.02
N THR A 324 -4.66 -8.66 -14.66
CA THR A 324 -5.97 -9.09 -15.18
C THR A 324 -7.05 -8.07 -14.85
N MET A 325 -7.13 -7.64 -13.60
CA MET A 325 -8.12 -6.65 -13.16
C MET A 325 -7.89 -5.30 -13.84
N THR A 326 -6.63 -4.89 -14.00
CA THR A 326 -6.30 -3.65 -14.72
C THR A 326 -6.73 -3.72 -16.18
N LEU A 327 -6.46 -4.82 -16.88
CA LEU A 327 -6.90 -4.99 -18.28
C LEU A 327 -8.42 -4.91 -18.41
N ILE A 328 -9.16 -5.57 -17.52
CA ILE A 328 -10.63 -5.51 -17.49
C ILE A 328 -11.10 -4.05 -17.28
N TRP A 329 -10.62 -3.40 -16.22
CA TRP A 329 -11.12 -2.09 -15.84
C TRP A 329 -10.62 -0.93 -16.72
N VAL A 330 -9.45 -1.05 -17.36
CA VAL A 330 -9.01 -0.06 -18.36
C VAL A 330 -9.95 -0.06 -19.57
N CYS A 331 -10.36 -1.23 -20.04
CA CYS A 331 -11.39 -1.33 -21.08
C CYS A 331 -12.74 -0.76 -20.62
N LEU A 332 -13.07 -0.90 -19.35
CA LEU A 332 -14.33 -0.47 -18.73
C LEU A 332 -14.21 0.87 -17.97
N ILE A 333 -13.18 1.67 -18.21
CA ILE A 333 -12.92 2.89 -17.42
C ILE A 333 -14.10 3.88 -17.46
N LYS A 334 -14.78 4.03 -18.60
CA LYS A 334 -15.98 4.86 -18.71
C LYS A 334 -17.11 4.34 -17.83
N PHE A 335 -17.23 3.02 -17.70
CA PHE A 335 -18.22 2.38 -16.83
C PHE A 335 -17.85 2.58 -15.35
N MET A 336 -16.58 2.43 -14.98
CA MET A 336 -16.09 2.75 -13.62
C MET A 336 -16.43 4.19 -13.25
N VAL A 337 -16.13 5.14 -14.12
CA VAL A 337 -16.47 6.56 -13.92
C VAL A 337 -17.97 6.74 -13.71
N LYS A 338 -18.81 6.10 -14.52
CA LYS A 338 -20.27 6.16 -14.37
C LYS A 338 -20.72 5.62 -13.01
N ILE A 339 -20.17 4.48 -12.56
CA ILE A 339 -20.48 3.90 -11.24
C ILE A 339 -20.14 4.89 -10.14
N VAL A 340 -18.92 5.42 -10.08
CA VAL A 340 -18.51 6.31 -8.99
C VAL A 340 -19.22 7.66 -9.01
N MET A 341 -19.61 8.16 -10.18
CA MET A 341 -20.45 9.35 -10.30
C MET A 341 -21.89 9.11 -9.83
N THR A 342 -22.41 7.89 -10.03
CA THR A 342 -23.72 7.50 -9.51
C THR A 342 -23.70 7.34 -7.98
N LEU A 343 -22.64 6.75 -7.45
CA LEU A 343 -22.49 6.56 -5.99
C LEU A 343 -22.22 7.90 -5.26
N ILE A 344 -21.51 8.80 -5.89
CA ILE A 344 -21.19 10.13 -5.38
C ILE A 344 -21.63 11.16 -6.43
N PRO A 345 -22.91 11.56 -6.46
CA PRO A 345 -23.42 12.48 -7.46
C PRO A 345 -22.83 13.89 -7.30
N ASP A 346 -22.84 14.64 -8.41
CA ASP A 346 -22.49 16.05 -8.37
C ASP A 346 -23.48 16.78 -7.47
N GLY A 347 -22.98 17.55 -6.50
CA GLY A 347 -23.79 18.45 -5.72
C GLY A 347 -23.92 19.80 -6.40
N LYS A 348 -24.69 20.69 -5.85
CA LYS A 348 -24.66 22.10 -6.24
C LYS A 348 -23.22 22.58 -6.25
N ALA A 349 -22.85 23.39 -7.25
CA ALA A 349 -21.52 23.96 -7.39
C ALA A 349 -21.02 24.44 -6.03
N VAL A 350 -19.77 24.11 -5.70
CA VAL A 350 -19.11 24.65 -4.51
C VAL A 350 -19.13 26.17 -4.71
N ASP A 351 -19.75 26.83 -3.76
CA ASP A 351 -19.75 28.30 -3.74
C ASP A 351 -18.28 28.75 -3.72
N MET A 352 -17.81 29.32 -4.82
CA MET A 352 -16.42 29.81 -4.95
C MET A 352 -16.16 31.03 -4.06
N ASP A 353 -17.19 31.52 -3.38
CA ASP A 353 -17.19 32.67 -2.47
C ASP A 353 -16.72 32.34 -1.03
N SER A 354 -16.22 31.15 -0.75
CA SER A 354 -15.73 30.88 0.60
C SER A 354 -14.34 31.51 0.81
N ALA A 355 -14.19 32.28 1.87
CA ALA A 355 -12.92 32.84 2.33
C ALA A 355 -11.85 31.80 2.71
N LYS A 356 -12.23 30.52 2.73
CA LYS A 356 -11.31 29.40 3.05
C LYS A 356 -10.53 28.98 1.82
N PRO A 357 -9.22 28.67 1.97
CA PRO A 357 -8.43 28.07 0.90
C PRO A 357 -9.10 26.79 0.37
N VAL A 358 -9.22 26.66 -0.95
CA VAL A 358 -9.88 25.53 -1.61
C VAL A 358 -8.85 24.48 -2.04
N PHE A 359 -7.65 24.91 -2.39
CA PHE A 359 -6.61 24.05 -2.96
C PHE A 359 -5.51 23.67 -1.97
N LEU A 360 -5.45 24.29 -0.78
CA LEU A 360 -4.43 23.97 0.22
C LEU A 360 -4.85 22.75 1.04
N ASP A 361 -3.94 21.77 1.15
CA ASP A 361 -4.16 20.54 1.92
C ASP A 361 -2.88 20.15 2.68
N ASP A 362 -2.97 20.15 4.01
CA ASP A 362 -1.87 19.80 4.90
C ASP A 362 -1.36 18.36 4.70
N LYS A 363 -2.21 17.46 4.17
CA LYS A 363 -1.84 16.06 3.91
C LYS A 363 -0.79 15.91 2.80
N ILE A 364 -0.65 16.93 1.94
CA ILE A 364 0.27 16.93 0.79
C ILE A 364 1.57 17.68 1.10
N ILE A 365 1.70 18.27 2.28
CA ILE A 365 2.86 19.08 2.68
C ILE A 365 4.20 18.33 2.57
N ASN A 366 4.15 17.00 2.76
CA ASN A 366 5.33 16.13 2.62
C ASN A 366 5.70 15.80 1.16
N GLN A 367 4.95 16.32 0.19
CA GLN A 367 5.20 16.16 -1.25
C GLN A 367 5.44 17.54 -1.88
N PRO A 368 6.66 18.10 -1.82
CA PRO A 368 6.94 19.52 -2.12
C PRO A 368 6.49 19.96 -3.51
N ALA A 369 6.66 19.09 -4.53
CA ALA A 369 6.27 19.42 -5.91
C ALA A 369 4.74 19.54 -6.07
N ALA A 370 3.98 18.67 -5.41
CA ALA A 370 2.52 18.70 -5.42
C ALA A 370 2.00 19.88 -4.59
N ALA A 371 2.56 20.09 -3.39
CA ALA A 371 2.21 21.21 -2.52
C ALA A 371 2.42 22.57 -3.22
N LEU A 372 3.55 22.73 -3.93
CA LEU A 372 3.85 23.97 -4.66
C LEU A 372 2.82 24.23 -5.78
N GLN A 373 2.37 23.21 -6.48
CA GLN A 373 1.35 23.34 -7.52
C GLN A 373 -0.02 23.72 -6.93
N LEU A 374 -0.37 23.17 -5.75
CA LEU A 374 -1.59 23.55 -5.04
C LEU A 374 -1.55 25.02 -4.59
N VAL A 375 -0.43 25.46 -4.06
CA VAL A 375 -0.21 26.88 -3.70
C VAL A 375 -0.35 27.77 -4.93
N ALA A 376 0.30 27.42 -6.05
CA ALA A 376 0.20 28.21 -7.28
C ALA A 376 -1.26 28.30 -7.77
N LYS A 377 -2.04 27.25 -7.62
CA LYS A 377 -3.44 27.21 -8.01
C LYS A 377 -4.34 28.04 -7.08
N GLU A 378 -4.06 28.03 -5.78
CA GLU A 378 -4.75 28.89 -4.83
C GLU A 378 -4.46 30.38 -5.12
N ILE A 379 -3.21 30.72 -5.44
CA ILE A 379 -2.83 32.07 -5.84
C ILE A 379 -3.58 32.51 -7.11
N LEU A 380 -3.71 31.61 -8.11
CA LEU A 380 -4.49 31.89 -9.31
C LEU A 380 -5.97 32.12 -8.98
N ARG A 381 -6.59 31.30 -8.11
CA ARG A 381 -7.97 31.49 -7.66
C ARG A 381 -8.17 32.86 -7.01
N VAL A 382 -7.31 33.18 -6.07
CA VAL A 382 -7.35 34.49 -5.38
C VAL A 382 -7.16 35.65 -6.39
N SER A 383 -6.24 35.48 -7.33
CA SER A 383 -6.02 36.48 -8.40
C SER A 383 -7.25 36.72 -9.27
N GLU A 384 -7.99 35.66 -9.65
CA GLU A 384 -9.23 35.79 -10.41
C GLU A 384 -10.35 36.44 -9.57
N MET A 385 -10.45 36.14 -8.27
CA MET A 385 -11.39 36.80 -7.37
C MET A 385 -11.07 38.31 -7.27
N VAL A 386 -9.80 38.67 -7.09
CA VAL A 386 -9.36 40.08 -7.07
C VAL A 386 -9.68 40.80 -8.39
N LYS A 387 -9.47 40.13 -9.53
CA LYS A 387 -9.84 40.67 -10.84
C LYS A 387 -11.32 41.03 -10.93
N VAL A 388 -12.19 40.14 -10.46
CA VAL A 388 -13.64 40.38 -10.47
C VAL A 388 -13.98 41.55 -9.60
N VAL A 389 -13.46 41.63 -8.37
CA VAL A 389 -13.67 42.79 -7.46
C VAL A 389 -13.19 44.08 -8.08
N VAL A 390 -12.01 44.09 -8.71
CA VAL A 390 -11.47 45.28 -9.38
C VAL A 390 -12.33 45.68 -10.57
N ALA A 391 -12.80 44.70 -11.39
CA ALA A 391 -13.67 44.98 -12.53
C ALA A 391 -15.02 45.56 -12.09
N ASP A 392 -15.63 44.97 -11.05
CA ASP A 392 -16.88 45.45 -10.46
C ASP A 392 -16.71 46.85 -9.90
N THR A 393 -15.60 47.15 -9.18
CA THR A 393 -15.25 48.47 -8.68
C THR A 393 -15.15 49.50 -9.80
N ILE A 394 -14.44 49.17 -10.89
CA ILE A 394 -14.31 50.07 -12.05
C ILE A 394 -15.67 50.35 -12.69
N THR A 395 -16.56 49.37 -12.72
CA THR A 395 -17.89 49.48 -13.29
C THR A 395 -18.73 50.45 -12.43
N ILE A 396 -18.76 50.26 -11.11
CA ILE A 396 -19.47 51.12 -10.17
C ILE A 396 -19.00 52.58 -10.27
N VAL A 397 -17.67 52.77 -10.30
CA VAL A 397 -17.08 54.13 -10.46
C VAL A 397 -17.48 54.73 -11.80
N LYS A 398 -17.60 53.98 -12.86
CA LYS A 398 -18.02 54.50 -14.19
C LYS A 398 -19.51 54.75 -14.31
N THR A 399 -20.35 54.00 -13.61
CA THR A 399 -21.81 54.14 -13.66
C THR A 399 -22.37 55.08 -12.60
N GLU A 400 -21.53 55.50 -11.62
CA GLU A 400 -21.90 56.34 -10.45
C GLU A 400 -23.04 55.68 -9.62
N ASP A 401 -23.23 54.38 -9.72
CA ASP A 401 -24.28 53.63 -9.00
C ASP A 401 -23.79 53.27 -7.58
N MET A 402 -24.07 54.16 -6.65
CA MET A 402 -23.64 54.03 -5.25
C MET A 402 -24.42 52.92 -4.50
N ASN A 403 -25.49 52.35 -5.05
CA ASN A 403 -26.27 51.28 -4.40
C ASN A 403 -25.56 49.92 -4.47
N GLU A 404 -24.58 49.75 -5.37
CA GLU A 404 -23.77 48.54 -5.51
C GLU A 404 -22.49 48.57 -4.67
N LEU A 405 -22.24 49.65 -3.94
CA LEU A 405 -20.98 49.83 -3.19
C LEU A 405 -20.93 48.98 -1.91
N GLU A 406 -22.04 48.77 -1.21
CA GLU A 406 -22.15 47.93 -0.01
C GLU A 406 -21.92 46.43 -0.35
N PRO A 407 -22.60 45.84 -1.35
CA PRO A 407 -22.35 44.46 -1.77
C PRO A 407 -20.92 44.19 -2.23
N LEU A 408 -20.26 45.22 -2.84
CA LEU A 408 -18.87 45.08 -3.27
C LEU A 408 -17.89 45.13 -2.11
N GLN A 409 -18.17 45.93 -1.08
CA GLN A 409 -17.35 45.98 0.13
C GLN A 409 -17.40 44.64 0.89
N GLU A 410 -18.56 43.97 0.95
CA GLU A 410 -18.68 42.62 1.50
C GLU A 410 -17.88 41.58 0.71
N LYS A 411 -17.91 41.62 -0.63
CA LYS A 411 -17.10 40.77 -1.51
C LYS A 411 -15.60 40.99 -1.33
N GLY A 412 -15.18 42.21 -1.08
CA GLY A 412 -13.75 42.54 -0.88
C GLY A 412 -13.20 42.18 0.49
N LEU A 413 -14.08 41.97 1.49
CA LEU A 413 -13.72 41.55 2.85
C LEU A 413 -13.70 40.01 3.03
N GLN A 414 -14.23 39.23 2.07
CA GLN A 414 -14.17 37.78 2.02
C GLN A 414 -12.86 37.30 1.35
#